data_1fb0a0c4db43d99180220e0cc503794b
#
_entry.id   1fb0a0c4db43d99180220e0cc503794b
#
_cell.length_a   1.000
_cell.length_b   1.000
_cell.length_c   1.000
_cell.angle_alpha   90.00
_cell.angle_beta   90.00
_cell.angle_gamma   90.00
#
_symmetry.space_group_name_H-M   'P 1'
#
loop_
_entity.id
_entity.type
_entity.pdbx_description
1 polymer ?
#
loop_
_entity_poly.entity_id
_entity_poly.type
_entity_poly.pdbx_seq_one_letter_code
_entity_poly.pdbx_strand_id
1 'polypeptide(L)'
;MDIHAMVVDDSGIMRKMVMRSLRESKLANFIFTEAVDGQDALTKFNPDIIKMMFVDWNMPNMTGIELVRKVRESTKAHVPIVMITTEGTMGRVEEALDQCGVDSYVVKPFTVEVLSKKLEPLFDKLQKSQPQNQGFFAKLADKLS
;
A
#
# COMPACT_ATOMS: atom_id res chain seq x y z
N MET A 1 -4.81 -2.27 14.81
CA MET A 1 -5.31 -1.36 13.75
C MET A 1 -5.78 -2.21 12.57
N ASP A 2 -6.99 -1.96 12.10
CA ASP A 2 -7.54 -2.64 10.94
C ASP A 2 -7.26 -1.84 9.69
N ILE A 3 -6.73 -2.49 8.65
CA ILE A 3 -6.40 -1.87 7.37
C ILE A 3 -7.03 -2.68 6.25
N HIS A 4 -7.90 -2.04 5.47
CA HIS A 4 -8.41 -2.62 4.24
C HIS A 4 -7.43 -2.30 3.13
N ALA A 5 -6.75 -3.32 2.62
CA ALA A 5 -5.71 -3.18 1.61
C ALA A 5 -6.13 -3.85 0.30
N MET A 6 -5.78 -3.25 -0.83
CA MET A 6 -5.97 -3.86 -2.13
C MET A 6 -4.64 -4.42 -2.63
N VAL A 7 -4.65 -5.66 -3.08
CA VAL A 7 -3.47 -6.31 -3.67
C VAL A 7 -3.74 -6.54 -5.16
N VAL A 8 -2.93 -5.92 -6.00
CA VAL A 8 -3.08 -5.91 -7.45
C VAL A 8 -1.89 -6.61 -8.11
N ASP A 9 -2.15 -7.77 -8.68
CA ASP A 9 -1.16 -8.59 -9.38
C ASP A 9 -1.93 -9.56 -10.27
N ASP A 10 -1.47 -9.78 -11.50
CA ASP A 10 -2.15 -10.70 -12.43
C ASP A 10 -1.96 -12.17 -12.05
N SER A 11 -1.03 -12.48 -11.15
CA SER A 11 -0.80 -13.82 -10.63
C SER A 11 -1.51 -14.05 -9.31
N GLY A 12 -2.46 -14.97 -9.29
CA GLY A 12 -3.17 -15.35 -8.06
C GLY A 12 -2.24 -15.90 -6.98
N ILE A 13 -1.22 -16.65 -7.39
CA ILE A 13 -0.21 -17.19 -6.47
C ILE A 13 0.57 -16.06 -5.82
N MET A 14 0.98 -15.07 -6.61
CA MET A 14 1.72 -13.92 -6.10
C MET A 14 0.88 -13.08 -5.17
N ARG A 15 -0.42 -12.85 -5.48
CA ARG A 15 -1.32 -12.14 -4.57
C ARG A 15 -1.40 -12.85 -3.21
N LYS A 16 -1.57 -14.16 -3.22
CA LYS A 16 -1.64 -14.94 -1.97
C LYS A 16 -0.34 -14.84 -1.17
N MET A 17 0.81 -14.87 -1.85
CA MET A 17 2.11 -14.74 -1.21
C MET A 17 2.26 -13.37 -0.53
N VAL A 18 1.88 -12.30 -1.22
CA VAL A 18 1.92 -10.94 -0.67
C VAL A 18 1.00 -10.82 0.54
N MET A 19 -0.24 -11.29 0.42
CA MET A 19 -1.21 -11.24 1.52
C MET A 19 -0.72 -12.03 2.74
N ARG A 20 -0.15 -13.22 2.51
CA ARG A 20 0.40 -14.04 3.59
C ARG A 20 1.55 -13.31 4.30
N SER A 21 2.48 -12.75 3.53
CA SER A 21 3.62 -12.01 4.08
C SER A 21 3.17 -10.80 4.90
N LEU A 22 2.14 -10.10 4.43
CA LEU A 22 1.57 -8.96 5.16
C LEU A 22 0.94 -9.40 6.48
N ARG A 23 0.21 -10.51 6.49
CA ARG A 23 -0.34 -11.07 7.73
C ARG A 23 0.76 -11.48 8.70
N GLU A 24 1.81 -12.13 8.20
CA GLU A 24 2.95 -12.55 9.01
C GLU A 24 3.74 -11.37 9.59
N SER A 25 3.71 -10.21 8.93
CA SER A 25 4.36 -9.00 9.43
C SER A 25 3.75 -8.48 10.73
N LYS A 26 2.50 -8.77 10.99
CA LYS A 26 1.74 -8.32 12.16
C LYS A 26 1.66 -6.79 12.30
N LEU A 27 1.91 -6.06 11.22
CA LEU A 27 1.83 -4.60 11.23
C LEU A 27 0.41 -4.08 11.41
N ALA A 28 -0.57 -4.83 10.93
CA ALA A 28 -1.98 -4.48 11.04
C ALA A 28 -2.84 -5.74 10.94
N ASN A 29 -4.11 -5.59 11.27
CA ASN A 29 -5.12 -6.59 10.98
C ASN A 29 -5.67 -6.29 9.59
N PHE A 30 -5.19 -7.02 8.59
CA PHE A 30 -5.52 -6.74 7.19
C PHE A 30 -6.83 -7.37 6.76
N ILE A 31 -7.60 -6.59 6.03
CA ILE A 31 -8.77 -7.05 5.27
C ILE A 31 -8.40 -6.80 3.80
N PHE A 32 -8.40 -7.85 2.98
CA PHE A 32 -7.90 -7.73 1.61
C PHE A 32 -9.00 -7.70 0.57
N THR A 33 -8.79 -6.87 -0.45
CA THR A 33 -9.47 -6.93 -1.74
C THR A 33 -8.41 -7.26 -2.78
N GLU A 34 -8.66 -8.28 -3.60
CA GLU A 34 -7.75 -8.67 -4.68
C GLU A 34 -8.21 -8.09 -6.00
N ALA A 35 -7.26 -7.65 -6.82
CA ALA A 35 -7.51 -7.25 -8.20
C ALA A 35 -6.53 -7.94 -9.13
N VAL A 36 -7.02 -8.42 -10.28
CA VAL A 36 -6.23 -9.22 -11.21
C VAL A 36 -5.46 -8.38 -12.22
N ASP A 37 -5.82 -7.12 -12.38
CA ASP A 37 -5.13 -6.17 -13.26
C ASP A 37 -5.51 -4.73 -12.86
N GLY A 38 -4.98 -3.76 -13.60
CA GLY A 38 -5.24 -2.35 -13.31
C GLY A 38 -6.69 -1.94 -13.52
N GLN A 39 -7.35 -2.46 -14.53
CA GLN A 39 -8.76 -2.15 -14.80
C GLN A 39 -9.66 -2.69 -13.69
N ASP A 40 -9.42 -3.92 -13.26
CA ASP A 40 -10.15 -4.53 -12.14
C ASP A 40 -9.93 -3.74 -10.85
N ALA A 41 -8.69 -3.29 -10.62
CA ALA A 41 -8.34 -2.46 -9.48
C ALA A 41 -9.13 -1.14 -9.48
N LEU A 42 -9.20 -0.45 -10.61
CA LEU A 42 -9.96 0.80 -10.73
C LEU A 42 -11.45 0.60 -10.48
N THR A 43 -12.00 -0.51 -10.96
CA THR A 43 -13.42 -0.86 -10.74
C THR A 43 -13.71 -1.07 -9.25
N LYS A 44 -12.77 -1.67 -8.53
CA LYS A 44 -12.93 -2.00 -7.10
C LYS A 44 -12.46 -0.90 -6.16
N PHE A 45 -11.71 0.09 -6.65
CA PHE A 45 -11.12 1.11 -5.82
C PHE A 45 -12.17 2.08 -5.26
N ASN A 46 -12.18 2.21 -3.93
CA ASN A 46 -12.99 3.19 -3.22
C ASN A 46 -12.12 3.76 -2.09
N PRO A 47 -11.74 5.05 -2.15
CA PRO A 47 -10.84 5.65 -1.15
C PRO A 47 -11.46 5.73 0.24
N ASP A 48 -12.78 5.61 0.37
CA ASP A 48 -13.43 5.57 1.68
C ASP A 48 -13.20 4.22 2.38
N ILE A 49 -12.90 3.18 1.62
CA ILE A 49 -12.72 1.81 2.12
C ILE A 49 -11.27 1.38 2.03
N ILE A 50 -10.64 1.51 0.86
CA ILE A 50 -9.26 1.06 0.62
C ILE A 50 -8.29 2.08 1.20
N LYS A 51 -7.50 1.64 2.18
CA LYS A 51 -6.57 2.50 2.92
C LYS A 51 -5.11 2.27 2.57
N MET A 52 -4.82 1.29 1.74
CA MET A 52 -3.47 0.98 1.27
C MET A 52 -3.55 0.10 0.02
N MET A 53 -2.62 0.27 -0.91
CA MET A 53 -2.55 -0.56 -2.11
C MET A 53 -1.16 -1.15 -2.27
N PHE A 54 -1.11 -2.40 -2.72
CA PHE A 54 0.10 -3.12 -3.08
C PHE A 54 -0.02 -3.50 -4.54
N VAL A 55 0.85 -2.98 -5.39
CA VAL A 55 0.69 -3.03 -6.84
C VAL A 55 1.94 -3.60 -7.50
N ASP A 56 1.78 -4.61 -8.36
CA ASP A 56 2.85 -5.09 -9.23
C ASP A 56 3.01 -4.13 -10.43
N TRP A 57 4.24 -4.00 -10.94
CA TRP A 57 4.53 -3.17 -12.11
C TRP A 57 4.04 -3.84 -13.40
N ASN A 58 4.43 -5.12 -13.59
CA ASN A 58 4.20 -5.83 -14.84
C ASN A 58 2.86 -6.54 -14.84
N MET A 59 1.88 -5.92 -15.49
CA MET A 59 0.54 -6.48 -15.65
C MET A 59 0.07 -6.27 -17.10
N PRO A 60 -0.80 -7.14 -17.62
CA PRO A 60 -1.33 -6.94 -18.96
C PRO A 60 -2.26 -5.73 -19.01
N ASN A 61 -2.34 -5.11 -20.17
CA ASN A 61 -3.24 -4.00 -20.52
C ASN A 61 -2.94 -2.66 -19.82
N MET A 62 -2.55 -2.68 -18.55
CA MET A 62 -2.23 -1.47 -17.80
C MET A 62 -1.08 -1.79 -16.85
N THR A 63 0.02 -1.03 -16.93
CA THR A 63 1.13 -1.20 -15.99
C THR A 63 0.75 -0.70 -14.60
N GLY A 64 1.50 -1.16 -13.59
CA GLY A 64 1.29 -0.69 -12.21
C GLY A 64 1.44 0.82 -12.09
N ILE A 65 2.38 1.42 -12.83
CA ILE A 65 2.59 2.87 -12.83
C ILE A 65 1.41 3.62 -13.45
N GLU A 66 0.85 3.11 -14.53
CA GLU A 66 -0.36 3.68 -15.13
C GLU A 66 -1.52 3.63 -14.14
N LEU A 67 -1.66 2.53 -13.42
CA LEU A 67 -2.68 2.38 -12.38
C LEU A 67 -2.48 3.41 -11.26
N VAL A 68 -1.24 3.56 -10.78
CA VAL A 68 -0.92 4.54 -9.73
C VAL A 68 -1.33 5.95 -10.16
N ARG A 69 -0.98 6.35 -11.38
CA ARG A 69 -1.36 7.66 -11.91
C ARG A 69 -2.87 7.85 -11.93
N LYS A 70 -3.61 6.85 -12.38
CA LYS A 70 -5.08 6.91 -12.43
C LYS A 70 -5.70 6.98 -11.03
N VAL A 71 -5.16 6.25 -10.08
CA VAL A 71 -5.62 6.33 -8.69
C VAL A 71 -5.37 7.73 -8.12
N ARG A 72 -4.19 8.29 -8.33
CA ARG A 72 -3.85 9.63 -7.85
C ARG A 72 -4.74 10.71 -8.47
N GLU A 73 -5.10 10.57 -9.73
CA GLU A 73 -6.02 11.48 -10.41
C GLU A 73 -7.46 11.34 -9.93
N SER A 74 -7.85 10.14 -9.49
CA SER A 74 -9.24 9.83 -9.14
C SER A 74 -9.66 10.37 -7.77
N THR A 75 -8.73 10.67 -6.88
CA THR A 75 -9.03 11.12 -5.52
C THR A 75 -7.98 12.09 -5.00
N LYS A 76 -8.42 13.04 -4.15
CA LYS A 76 -7.52 13.93 -3.41
C LYS A 76 -7.01 13.25 -2.13
N ALA A 77 -7.68 12.21 -1.67
CA ALA A 77 -7.24 11.44 -0.51
C ALA A 77 -5.91 10.75 -0.82
N HIS A 78 -4.94 10.88 0.08
CA HIS A 78 -3.66 10.19 -0.09
C HIS A 78 -3.77 8.75 0.42
N VAL A 79 -3.94 7.81 -0.51
CA VAL A 79 -3.90 6.38 -0.21
C VAL A 79 -2.47 5.91 -0.39
N PRO A 80 -1.81 5.39 0.66
CA PRO A 80 -0.46 4.84 0.51
C PRO A 80 -0.44 3.73 -0.53
N ILE A 81 0.52 3.79 -1.46
CA ILE A 81 0.71 2.80 -2.51
C ILE A 81 2.12 2.27 -2.43
N VAL A 82 2.23 0.95 -2.32
CA VAL A 82 3.49 0.22 -2.26
C VAL A 82 3.63 -0.60 -3.54
N MET A 83 4.72 -0.37 -4.27
CA MET A 83 5.05 -1.21 -5.42
C MET A 83 5.71 -2.49 -4.92
N ILE A 84 5.19 -3.67 -5.30
CA ILE A 84 5.82 -4.97 -4.99
C ILE A 84 6.00 -5.71 -6.30
N THR A 85 7.23 -5.79 -6.79
CA THR A 85 7.48 -6.25 -8.14
C THR A 85 8.90 -6.81 -8.30
N THR A 86 9.12 -7.56 -9.38
CA THR A 86 10.47 -8.02 -9.76
C THR A 86 11.28 -6.92 -10.46
N GLU A 87 10.66 -5.82 -10.85
CA GLU A 87 11.33 -4.68 -11.49
C GLU A 87 12.16 -3.89 -10.48
N GLY A 88 13.44 -4.24 -10.35
CA GLY A 88 14.33 -3.67 -9.34
C GLY A 88 15.41 -2.73 -9.86
N THR A 89 15.37 -2.30 -11.13
CA THR A 89 16.37 -1.37 -11.66
C THR A 89 16.23 0.00 -11.01
N MET A 90 17.36 0.67 -10.81
CA MET A 90 17.40 1.98 -10.15
C MET A 90 16.48 2.99 -10.85
N GLY A 91 16.52 3.02 -12.19
CA GLY A 91 15.66 3.94 -12.95
C GLY A 91 14.18 3.71 -12.74
N ARG A 92 13.74 2.46 -12.64
CA ARG A 92 12.33 2.13 -12.38
C ARG A 92 11.92 2.49 -10.95
N VAL A 93 12.79 2.22 -9.98
CA VAL A 93 12.55 2.57 -8.58
C VAL A 93 12.42 4.10 -8.44
N GLU A 94 13.32 4.85 -9.03
CA GLU A 94 13.29 6.32 -9.01
C GLU A 94 12.04 6.87 -9.69
N GLU A 95 11.67 6.31 -10.85
CA GLU A 95 10.45 6.72 -11.56
C GLU A 95 9.23 6.56 -10.66
N ALA A 96 9.09 5.40 -10.01
CA ALA A 96 7.95 5.12 -9.16
C ALA A 96 7.89 6.06 -7.95
N LEU A 97 9.00 6.18 -7.22
CA LEU A 97 9.03 6.96 -5.97
C LEU A 97 9.01 8.47 -6.23
N ASP A 98 9.79 8.94 -7.19
CA ASP A 98 10.01 10.39 -7.37
C ASP A 98 9.01 11.02 -8.34
N GLN A 99 8.54 10.28 -9.34
CA GLN A 99 7.72 10.85 -10.42
C GLN A 99 6.25 10.43 -10.33
N CYS A 100 5.95 9.26 -9.78
CA CYS A 100 4.59 8.71 -9.84
C CYS A 100 3.86 8.69 -8.49
N GLY A 101 4.52 9.10 -7.41
CA GLY A 101 3.88 9.20 -6.10
C GLY A 101 3.64 7.85 -5.40
N VAL A 102 4.48 6.87 -5.69
CA VAL A 102 4.52 5.60 -4.94
C VAL A 102 5.20 5.87 -3.60
N ASP A 103 4.65 5.35 -2.52
CA ASP A 103 5.13 5.63 -1.16
C ASP A 103 6.26 4.72 -0.71
N SER A 104 6.32 3.50 -1.24
CA SER A 104 7.40 2.56 -0.97
C SER A 104 7.56 1.57 -2.11
N TYR A 105 8.72 0.94 -2.19
CA TYR A 105 9.06 0.03 -3.27
C TYR A 105 9.74 -1.22 -2.69
N VAL A 106 9.19 -2.38 -2.99
CA VAL A 106 9.70 -3.68 -2.52
C VAL A 106 9.98 -4.57 -3.72
N VAL A 107 11.20 -5.07 -3.84
CA VAL A 107 11.62 -5.94 -4.95
C VAL A 107 11.44 -7.40 -4.56
N LYS A 108 10.80 -8.18 -5.42
CA LYS A 108 10.65 -9.63 -5.25
C LYS A 108 11.93 -10.35 -5.72
N PRO A 109 12.36 -11.42 -5.07
CA PRO A 109 11.81 -11.98 -3.84
C PRO A 109 12.20 -11.15 -2.61
N PHE A 110 11.35 -11.15 -1.59
CA PHE A 110 11.59 -10.40 -0.36
C PHE A 110 11.31 -11.31 0.85
N THR A 111 11.87 -10.93 2.01
CA THR A 111 11.53 -11.58 3.28
C THR A 111 10.47 -10.76 4.01
N VAL A 112 9.80 -11.37 4.99
CA VAL A 112 8.82 -10.66 5.83
C VAL A 112 9.51 -9.51 6.57
N GLU A 113 10.75 -9.69 7.00
CA GLU A 113 11.55 -8.68 7.69
C GLU A 113 11.81 -7.46 6.80
N VAL A 114 12.20 -7.67 5.54
CA VAL A 114 12.43 -6.58 4.58
C VAL A 114 11.11 -5.85 4.31
N LEU A 115 10.04 -6.60 4.09
CA LEU A 115 8.71 -6.03 3.86
C LEU A 115 8.30 -5.16 5.06
N SER A 116 8.42 -5.69 6.27
CA SER A 116 8.08 -4.97 7.50
C SER A 116 8.84 -3.67 7.65
N LYS A 117 10.16 -3.69 7.43
CA LYS A 117 10.99 -2.49 7.53
C LYS A 117 10.59 -1.42 6.51
N LYS A 118 10.26 -1.83 5.30
CA LYS A 118 9.81 -0.90 4.25
C LYS A 118 8.48 -0.25 4.58
N LEU A 119 7.60 -0.98 5.27
CA LEU A 119 6.24 -0.53 5.55
C LEU A 119 6.08 0.19 6.89
N GLU A 120 6.97 -0.03 7.85
CA GLU A 120 6.89 0.60 9.18
C GLU A 120 6.64 2.12 9.12
N PRO A 121 7.38 2.89 8.32
CA PRO A 121 7.13 4.34 8.26
C PRO A 121 5.72 4.70 7.78
N LEU A 122 5.15 3.92 6.87
CA LEU A 122 3.79 4.15 6.38
C LEU A 122 2.75 3.86 7.45
N PHE A 123 2.95 2.79 8.20
CA PHE A 123 2.04 2.44 9.30
C PHE A 123 2.13 3.42 10.46
N ASP A 124 3.32 3.93 10.76
CA ASP A 124 3.50 4.97 11.77
C ASP A 124 2.69 6.22 11.40
N LYS A 125 2.74 6.65 10.16
CA LYS A 125 1.95 7.78 9.66
C LYS A 125 0.44 7.52 9.76
N LEU A 126 -0.01 6.33 9.40
CA LEU A 126 -1.42 5.97 9.47
C LEU A 126 -1.94 5.97 10.90
N GLN A 127 -1.17 5.45 11.85
CA GLN A 127 -1.53 5.46 13.26
C GLN A 127 -1.65 6.88 13.80
N LYS A 128 -0.72 7.76 13.47
CA LYS A 128 -0.72 9.16 13.89
C LYS A 128 -1.91 9.93 13.34
N SER A 129 -2.40 9.59 12.15
CA SER A 129 -3.52 10.28 11.53
C SER A 129 -4.88 9.74 11.92
N GLN A 130 -4.96 8.64 12.68
CA GLN A 130 -6.24 8.07 13.11
C GLN A 130 -6.90 8.94 14.18
N PRO A 131 -8.21 9.20 14.08
CA PRO A 131 -8.92 10.02 15.08
C PRO A 131 -8.82 9.50 16.50
N GLN A 132 -8.80 8.19 16.70
CA GLN A 132 -8.65 7.56 18.02
C GLN A 132 -7.34 7.93 18.69
N ASN A 133 -6.25 7.91 17.92
CA ASN A 133 -4.93 8.29 18.44
C ASN A 133 -4.86 9.79 18.72
N GLN A 134 -5.47 10.62 17.88
CA GLN A 134 -5.57 12.06 18.10
C GLN A 134 -6.34 12.36 19.38
N GLY A 135 -7.46 11.68 19.62
CA GLY A 135 -8.23 11.82 20.84
C GLY A 135 -7.45 11.40 22.09
N PHE A 136 -6.69 10.33 21.99
CA PHE A 136 -5.84 9.85 23.06
C PHE A 136 -4.77 10.88 23.43
N PHE A 137 -4.07 11.42 22.45
CA PHE A 137 -3.03 12.44 22.68
C PHE A 137 -3.61 13.73 23.23
N ALA A 138 -4.78 14.15 22.79
CA ALA A 138 -5.47 15.33 23.32
C ALA A 138 -5.81 15.15 24.80
N LYS A 139 -6.34 13.99 25.18
CA LYS A 139 -6.65 13.68 26.59
C LYS A 139 -5.39 13.64 27.44
N LEU A 140 -4.31 13.09 26.91
CA LEU A 140 -3.04 13.03 27.63
C LEU A 140 -2.47 14.42 27.85
N ALA A 141 -2.53 15.29 26.85
CA ALA A 141 -2.08 16.66 26.93
C ALA A 141 -2.86 17.44 28.03
N ASP A 142 -4.18 17.26 28.12
CA ASP A 142 -5.02 17.86 29.13
C ASP A 142 -4.62 17.43 30.55
N LYS A 143 -4.26 16.17 30.73
CA LYS A 143 -3.80 15.66 32.02
C LYS A 143 -2.44 16.20 32.43
N LEU A 144 -1.59 16.54 31.47
CA LEU A 144 -0.24 17.04 31.74
C LEU A 144 -0.18 18.54 31.89
N SER A 145 -1.22 19.24 31.50
CA SER A 145 -1.34 20.68 31.70
C SER A 145 -2.11 20.97 32.97
#